data_3646072eff777d7516c84a37ac8abe0c
#
_entry.id   3646072eff777d7516c84a37ac8abe0c
#
_cell.length_a   1.000
_cell.length_b   1.000
_cell.length_c   1.000
_cell.angle_alpha   90.00
_cell.angle_beta   90.00
_cell.angle_gamma   90.00
#
_symmetry.space_group_name_H-M   'P 1'
#
loop_
_entity.id
_entity.type
_entity.pdbx_description
1 polymer ?
#
loop_
_entity_poly.entity_id
_entity_poly.type
_entity_poly.pdbx_seq_one_letter_code
_entity_poly.pdbx_strand_id
1 'polypeptide(L)'
;MQMRLFRTMATAVAIVSVLAVLIVIPSTDDADGYAEYEVDGFVYFYNDGDEVFLEGIVSEHGEKVVMASSITVDGKELKVTGFYPDSTWKDVRTVVISEYVDAVDIDQVYVDSCGIERFEVVPENTSFMATSDGLLLSKDGSTLVRVGPGFEGDVRIPDGTVRIGDWAFCGCSKVTEIDLNRVEYIGQRVFDYTDLGGKDVVLPSSLTKLDGYLEIGNVHRYIVEEGNEVLSSDDQGLVYERNNNGRIVVGIGSLEGTITIAADVISLGMVGTDDVRDVDLFVVEDGNTKYRPGEGPYVQYYSKYQGECILLVAGAYDGIITIPAEIQYIHNMGSVHVRQGFAVEEGNENYAADENGILYSYDMKVIHNIPQTVTGDLSVREGVTSATDGVFGNLDNITSITFPEGFSPFIFRIWGCDNLESLTLPESMSKTALLNISKMESLERITFTGHPFDIGKSYTFIGADGETEVTSDYDTGITFIRGDDGRFYDEAYVPPSDDAGFPVYDVLLVIVIVVVIIALIAARAHGNH
;
A
#
# COMPACT_ATOMS: atom_id res chain seq x y z
N MET A 1 40.82 -30.29 40.17
CA MET A 1 39.82 -29.27 40.55
C MET A 1 39.29 -28.48 39.31
N GLN A 2 40.11 -28.25 38.31
CA GLN A 2 39.68 -27.53 37.09
C GLN A 2 38.72 -28.32 36.15
N MET A 3 38.83 -29.65 36.09
CA MET A 3 37.96 -30.46 35.24
C MET A 3 36.50 -30.62 35.75
N ARG A 4 36.25 -30.39 37.05
CA ARG A 4 34.87 -30.40 37.58
C ARG A 4 34.13 -29.07 37.33
N LEU A 5 34.86 -27.96 37.29
CA LEU A 5 34.27 -26.63 36.99
C LEU A 5 33.76 -26.55 35.55
N PHE A 6 34.52 -27.12 34.60
CA PHE A 6 34.12 -27.14 33.19
C PHE A 6 32.88 -28.00 32.90
N ARG A 7 32.68 -29.10 33.62
CA ARG A 7 31.48 -29.92 33.49
C ARG A 7 30.25 -29.24 34.09
N THR A 8 30.41 -28.47 35.16
CA THR A 8 29.30 -27.73 35.78
C THR A 8 28.90 -26.53 34.97
N MET A 9 29.84 -25.84 34.29
CA MET A 9 29.53 -24.76 33.37
C MET A 9 28.86 -25.26 32.06
N ALA A 10 29.34 -26.37 31.51
CA ALA A 10 28.70 -26.98 30.33
C ALA A 10 27.27 -27.47 30.61
N THR A 11 26.99 -27.95 31.83
CA THR A 11 25.63 -28.35 32.22
C THR A 11 24.73 -27.14 32.51
N ALA A 12 25.26 -26.04 33.02
CA ALA A 12 24.53 -24.81 33.24
C ALA A 12 24.17 -24.11 31.89
N VAL A 13 25.09 -24.12 30.92
CA VAL A 13 24.81 -23.59 29.57
C VAL A 13 23.79 -24.47 28.81
N ALA A 14 23.84 -25.80 28.99
CA ALA A 14 22.85 -26.71 28.41
C ALA A 14 21.46 -26.59 29.06
N ILE A 15 21.38 -26.24 30.36
CA ILE A 15 20.10 -26.01 31.05
C ILE A 15 19.52 -24.63 30.69
N VAL A 16 20.36 -23.63 30.44
CA VAL A 16 19.90 -22.31 29.96
C VAL A 16 19.39 -22.38 28.50
N SER A 17 19.98 -23.24 27.66
CA SER A 17 19.54 -23.48 26.30
C SER A 17 18.27 -24.34 26.19
N VAL A 18 17.90 -25.07 27.24
CA VAL A 18 16.64 -25.87 27.28
C VAL A 18 15.52 -25.14 28.01
N LEU A 19 15.81 -24.03 28.70
CA LEU A 19 14.80 -23.18 29.36
C LEU A 19 14.42 -21.93 28.56
N ALA A 20 14.97 -21.77 27.35
CA ALA A 20 14.52 -20.78 26.35
C ALA A 20 13.35 -21.29 25.49
N VAL A 21 12.72 -22.39 25.90
CA VAL A 21 11.50 -22.89 25.27
C VAL A 21 10.30 -22.45 26.10
N LEU A 22 9.40 -21.74 25.46
CA LEU A 22 8.08 -21.30 25.90
C LEU A 22 8.04 -20.14 26.91
N ILE A 23 8.29 -18.95 26.43
CA ILE A 23 7.45 -17.83 26.83
C ILE A 23 6.50 -17.60 25.63
N VAL A 24 5.36 -18.28 25.64
CA VAL A 24 4.17 -17.79 24.95
C VAL A 24 3.79 -16.55 25.74
N ILE A 25 4.16 -15.38 25.24
CA ILE A 25 3.55 -14.12 25.67
C ILE A 25 2.26 -14.06 24.85
N PRO A 26 1.06 -14.26 25.45
CA PRO A 26 -0.13 -13.83 24.75
C PRO A 26 0.02 -12.32 24.61
N SER A 27 0.20 -11.82 23.40
CA SER A 27 0.05 -10.42 23.11
C SER A 27 -1.35 -10.02 23.56
N THR A 28 -1.44 -8.90 24.21
CA THR A 28 -2.63 -8.31 24.81
C THR A 28 -3.80 -8.37 23.84
N ASP A 29 -5.00 -8.76 24.36
CA ASP A 29 -6.28 -8.65 23.70
C ASP A 29 -6.39 -7.36 22.88
N ASP A 30 -6.17 -7.44 21.57
CA ASP A 30 -6.64 -6.41 20.66
C ASP A 30 -8.16 -6.52 20.58
N ALA A 31 -8.83 -5.38 20.45
CA ALA A 31 -10.27 -5.21 20.57
C ALA A 31 -11.10 -6.05 19.57
N ASP A 32 -10.46 -6.77 18.65
CA ASP A 32 -11.07 -7.59 17.61
C ASP A 32 -10.96 -9.12 17.85
N GLY A 33 -10.31 -9.55 18.93
CA GLY A 33 -10.35 -10.96 19.37
C GLY A 33 -9.49 -11.94 18.57
N TYR A 34 -8.51 -11.48 17.80
CA TYR A 34 -7.55 -12.34 17.11
C TYR A 34 -6.40 -12.73 18.04
N ALA A 35 -6.13 -14.02 18.17
CA ALA A 35 -4.97 -14.50 18.91
C ALA A 35 -3.79 -14.69 17.96
N GLU A 36 -2.65 -14.10 18.31
CA GLU A 36 -1.37 -14.22 17.61
C GLU A 36 -0.46 -15.18 18.35
N TYR A 37 0.26 -16.03 17.63
CA TYR A 37 1.19 -17.01 18.18
C TYR A 37 2.55 -16.92 17.53
N GLU A 38 3.60 -16.76 18.32
CA GLU A 38 4.97 -16.90 17.87
C GLU A 38 5.45 -18.33 18.09
N VAL A 39 5.76 -19.06 17.03
CA VAL A 39 6.29 -20.44 17.08
C VAL A 39 7.45 -20.59 16.11
N ASP A 40 8.60 -21.05 16.62
CA ASP A 40 9.83 -21.31 15.86
C ASP A 40 10.31 -20.11 15.00
N GLY A 41 10.05 -18.88 15.49
CA GLY A 41 10.44 -17.63 14.83
C GLY A 41 9.51 -17.17 13.73
N PHE A 42 8.30 -17.71 13.67
CA PHE A 42 7.22 -17.29 12.80
C PHE A 42 6.01 -16.81 13.59
N VAL A 43 5.28 -15.88 13.03
CA VAL A 43 4.03 -15.33 13.59
C VAL A 43 2.85 -15.98 12.87
N TYR A 44 1.92 -16.49 13.64
CA TYR A 44 0.69 -17.13 13.16
C TYR A 44 -0.53 -16.47 13.76
N PHE A 45 -1.52 -16.18 12.94
CA PHE A 45 -2.83 -15.72 13.39
C PHE A 45 -3.81 -16.89 13.52
N TYR A 46 -4.55 -16.88 14.61
CA TYR A 46 -5.66 -17.82 14.81
C TYR A 46 -6.83 -17.44 13.89
N ASN A 47 -7.27 -18.38 13.08
CA ASN A 47 -8.41 -18.18 12.18
C ASN A 47 -9.72 -18.63 12.86
N ASP A 48 -9.92 -19.93 12.97
CA ASP A 48 -11.10 -20.53 13.63
C ASP A 48 -10.83 -22.02 13.91
N GLY A 49 -11.50 -22.59 14.90
CA GLY A 49 -11.44 -24.03 15.18
C GLY A 49 -10.03 -24.53 15.52
N ASP A 50 -9.37 -25.21 14.58
CA ASP A 50 -8.03 -25.80 14.70
C ASP A 50 -7.09 -25.28 13.59
N GLU A 51 -7.31 -24.04 13.10
CA GLU A 51 -6.63 -23.47 11.96
C GLU A 51 -5.90 -22.15 12.30
N VAL A 52 -4.75 -21.95 11.68
CA VAL A 52 -3.95 -20.73 11.77
C VAL A 52 -3.43 -20.32 10.39
N PHE A 53 -3.17 -19.03 10.24
CA PHE A 53 -2.49 -18.44 9.09
C PHE A 53 -1.08 -18.05 9.45
N LEU A 54 -0.13 -18.28 8.56
CA LEU A 54 1.24 -17.79 8.68
C LEU A 54 1.31 -16.37 8.12
N GLU A 55 1.81 -15.41 8.91
CA GLU A 55 1.92 -14.02 8.52
C GLU A 55 3.36 -13.51 8.55
N GLY A 56 4.00 -13.49 9.72
CA GLY A 56 5.27 -12.80 9.96
C GLY A 56 6.46 -13.70 10.25
N ILE A 57 7.64 -13.09 10.19
CA ILE A 57 8.94 -13.68 10.56
C ILE A 57 9.60 -12.79 11.61
N VAL A 58 9.91 -13.35 12.79
CA VAL A 58 10.54 -12.61 13.91
C VAL A 58 11.99 -13.01 14.17
N SER A 59 12.56 -13.93 13.40
CA SER A 59 13.96 -14.36 13.55
C SER A 59 14.66 -14.44 12.19
N GLU A 60 16.01 -14.47 12.20
CA GLU A 60 16.79 -14.65 10.97
C GLU A 60 16.44 -15.99 10.30
N HIS A 61 15.97 -15.92 9.07
CA HIS A 61 15.66 -17.05 8.20
C HIS A 61 16.51 -16.97 6.94
N GLY A 62 16.77 -18.11 6.31
CA GLY A 62 17.41 -18.12 4.99
C GLY A 62 16.42 -17.67 3.88
N GLU A 63 16.94 -17.50 2.68
CA GLU A 63 16.14 -17.12 1.50
C GLU A 63 15.02 -18.12 1.14
N LYS A 64 15.04 -19.32 1.74
CA LYS A 64 14.01 -20.36 1.54
C LYS A 64 13.32 -20.69 2.84
N VAL A 65 12.01 -20.47 2.87
CA VAL A 65 11.12 -20.85 3.98
C VAL A 65 10.28 -22.06 3.60
N VAL A 66 10.27 -23.06 4.47
CA VAL A 66 9.39 -24.23 4.37
C VAL A 66 8.30 -24.08 5.43
N MET A 67 7.07 -23.88 4.98
CA MET A 67 5.93 -23.75 5.89
C MET A 67 5.67 -25.03 6.66
N ALA A 68 5.41 -24.92 7.96
CA ALA A 68 4.92 -26.04 8.75
C ALA A 68 3.53 -26.48 8.27
N SER A 69 3.22 -27.76 8.32
CA SER A 69 1.84 -28.24 8.08
C SER A 69 0.92 -27.97 9.28
N SER A 70 1.47 -28.03 10.50
CA SER A 70 0.78 -27.70 11.74
C SER A 70 1.76 -27.14 12.77
N ILE A 71 1.23 -26.42 13.74
CA ILE A 71 1.95 -25.95 14.93
C ILE A 71 1.27 -26.47 16.18
N THR A 72 1.99 -26.50 17.30
CA THR A 72 1.43 -26.90 18.60
C THR A 72 1.44 -25.72 19.56
N VAL A 73 0.27 -25.30 20.00
CA VAL A 73 0.08 -24.22 20.99
C VAL A 73 -0.69 -24.81 22.19
N ASP A 74 -0.13 -24.69 23.39
CA ASP A 74 -0.73 -25.20 24.66
C ASP A 74 -1.17 -26.68 24.60
N GLY A 75 -0.41 -27.49 23.83
CA GLY A 75 -0.70 -28.92 23.66
C GLY A 75 -1.82 -29.23 22.65
N LYS A 76 -2.35 -28.22 21.97
CA LYS A 76 -3.31 -28.36 20.88
C LYS A 76 -2.57 -28.24 19.55
N GLU A 77 -2.83 -29.15 18.63
CA GLU A 77 -2.32 -29.09 17.26
C GLU A 77 -3.24 -28.19 16.42
N LEU A 78 -2.66 -27.19 15.76
CA LEU A 78 -3.35 -26.26 14.86
C LEU A 78 -2.76 -26.41 13.45
N LYS A 79 -3.62 -26.54 12.45
CA LYS A 79 -3.21 -26.66 11.04
C LYS A 79 -2.90 -25.30 10.46
N VAL A 80 -1.84 -25.22 9.65
CA VAL A 80 -1.53 -24.01 8.88
C VAL A 80 -2.27 -24.09 7.56
N THR A 81 -3.35 -23.31 7.42
CA THR A 81 -4.25 -23.35 6.26
C THR A 81 -4.13 -22.13 5.34
N GLY A 82 -3.53 -21.03 5.83
CA GLY A 82 -3.33 -19.82 5.05
C GLY A 82 -1.93 -19.25 5.14
N PHE A 83 -1.59 -18.43 4.14
CA PHE A 83 -0.34 -17.71 4.02
C PHE A 83 -0.60 -16.26 3.64
N TYR A 84 -0.27 -15.32 4.54
CA TYR A 84 -0.52 -13.88 4.41
C TYR A 84 0.74 -13.10 4.82
N PRO A 85 1.80 -13.08 3.97
CA PRO A 85 3.08 -12.50 4.34
C PRO A 85 2.99 -10.98 4.54
N ASP A 86 3.60 -10.51 5.63
CA ASP A 86 3.79 -9.10 5.97
C ASP A 86 5.14 -8.54 5.44
N SER A 87 5.54 -7.37 5.90
CA SER A 87 6.79 -6.70 5.51
C SER A 87 8.07 -7.45 5.93
N THR A 88 7.97 -8.44 6.82
CA THR A 88 9.14 -9.22 7.29
C THR A 88 9.67 -10.21 6.26
N TRP A 89 8.93 -10.47 5.18
CA TRP A 89 9.27 -11.42 4.11
C TRP A 89 10.19 -10.86 3.02
N LYS A 90 10.77 -9.68 3.20
CA LYS A 90 11.62 -8.99 2.20
C LYS A 90 12.84 -9.78 1.73
N ASP A 91 13.42 -10.61 2.59
CA ASP A 91 14.64 -11.39 2.31
C ASP A 91 14.35 -12.84 1.89
N VAL A 92 13.08 -13.26 1.90
CA VAL A 92 12.65 -14.59 1.45
C VAL A 92 12.47 -14.58 -0.06
N ARG A 93 13.07 -15.55 -0.74
CA ARG A 93 13.01 -15.75 -2.19
C ARG A 93 12.15 -16.94 -2.59
N THR A 94 12.13 -17.98 -1.76
CA THR A 94 11.39 -19.22 -2.06
C THR A 94 10.52 -19.59 -0.88
N VAL A 95 9.23 -19.83 -1.14
CA VAL A 95 8.28 -20.36 -0.17
C VAL A 95 7.83 -21.74 -0.58
N VAL A 96 7.95 -22.70 0.33
CA VAL A 96 7.41 -24.07 0.15
C VAL A 96 6.07 -24.14 0.87
N ILE A 97 5.01 -24.19 0.09
CA ILE A 97 3.62 -24.29 0.56
C ILE A 97 3.37 -25.70 1.10
N SER A 98 2.88 -25.78 2.34
CA SER A 98 2.65 -27.04 3.05
C SER A 98 1.30 -27.71 2.69
N GLU A 99 1.06 -28.87 3.29
CA GLU A 99 -0.02 -29.80 2.94
C GLU A 99 -1.43 -29.18 3.04
N TYR A 100 -1.71 -28.42 4.11
CA TYR A 100 -3.07 -27.94 4.41
C TYR A 100 -3.35 -26.53 3.90
N VAL A 101 -2.35 -25.82 3.39
CA VAL A 101 -2.56 -24.46 2.87
C VAL A 101 -3.47 -24.48 1.67
N ASP A 102 -4.58 -23.78 1.74
CA ASP A 102 -5.58 -23.61 0.68
C ASP A 102 -5.91 -22.13 0.41
N ALA A 103 -5.32 -21.20 1.17
CA ALA A 103 -5.41 -19.77 0.97
C ALA A 103 -4.00 -19.15 0.91
N VAL A 104 -3.75 -18.35 -0.13
CA VAL A 104 -2.53 -17.54 -0.30
C VAL A 104 -2.95 -16.16 -0.76
N ASP A 105 -2.70 -15.17 0.09
CA ASP A 105 -2.96 -13.78 -0.23
C ASP A 105 -1.75 -12.93 0.20
N ILE A 106 -1.35 -11.99 -0.61
CA ILE A 106 -0.28 -11.05 -0.31
C ILE A 106 -0.91 -9.67 -0.32
N ASP A 107 -1.06 -9.08 0.86
CA ASP A 107 -1.70 -7.78 1.03
C ASP A 107 -0.96 -6.72 0.20
N GLN A 108 -1.72 -5.88 -0.49
CA GLN A 108 -1.20 -4.77 -1.29
C GLN A 108 -0.35 -3.79 -0.46
N VAL A 109 -0.58 -3.69 0.85
CA VAL A 109 0.21 -2.84 1.76
C VAL A 109 1.65 -3.32 1.88
N TYR A 110 1.88 -4.63 1.79
CA TYR A 110 3.20 -5.24 2.00
C TYR A 110 3.86 -5.75 0.72
N VAL A 111 3.19 -5.63 -0.41
CA VAL A 111 3.64 -6.20 -1.67
C VAL A 111 5.01 -5.66 -2.13
N ASP A 112 5.27 -4.37 -1.93
CA ASP A 112 6.56 -3.74 -2.26
C ASP A 112 7.71 -4.22 -1.35
N SER A 113 7.38 -4.75 -0.18
CA SER A 113 8.34 -5.27 0.79
C SER A 113 8.52 -6.79 0.69
N CYS A 114 7.72 -7.47 -0.13
CA CYS A 114 7.74 -8.92 -0.25
C CYS A 114 8.78 -9.37 -1.28
N GLY A 115 9.79 -10.12 -0.84
CA GLY A 115 10.90 -10.58 -1.69
C GLY A 115 10.67 -11.90 -2.42
N ILE A 116 9.50 -12.52 -2.29
CA ILE A 116 9.21 -13.87 -2.81
C ILE A 116 9.32 -13.89 -4.33
N GLU A 117 10.26 -14.69 -4.85
CA GLU A 117 10.47 -14.88 -6.29
C GLU A 117 9.73 -16.12 -6.81
N ARG A 118 9.58 -17.16 -5.97
CA ARG A 118 8.98 -18.43 -6.41
C ARG A 118 8.30 -19.19 -5.31
N PHE A 119 7.31 -19.97 -5.72
CA PHE A 119 6.63 -20.95 -4.89
C PHE A 119 7.08 -22.36 -5.25
N GLU A 120 7.17 -23.22 -4.24
CA GLU A 120 7.20 -24.67 -4.36
C GLU A 120 6.00 -25.21 -3.56
N VAL A 121 5.48 -26.36 -3.93
CA VAL A 121 4.31 -26.95 -3.26
C VAL A 121 4.61 -28.40 -2.95
N VAL A 122 4.37 -28.83 -1.71
CA VAL A 122 4.55 -30.23 -1.34
C VAL A 122 3.55 -31.14 -2.09
N PRO A 123 3.91 -32.38 -2.44
CA PRO A 123 3.04 -33.28 -3.23
C PRO A 123 1.68 -33.54 -2.58
N GLU A 124 1.63 -33.53 -1.24
CA GLU A 124 0.46 -33.79 -0.40
C GLU A 124 -0.58 -32.67 -0.45
N ASN A 125 -0.18 -31.44 -0.83
CA ASN A 125 -1.13 -30.33 -0.96
C ASN A 125 -2.18 -30.64 -2.03
N THR A 126 -3.45 -30.42 -1.69
CA THR A 126 -4.61 -30.74 -2.54
C THR A 126 -5.19 -29.52 -3.27
N SER A 127 -4.78 -28.31 -2.90
CA SER A 127 -5.33 -27.05 -3.42
C SER A 127 -4.46 -26.42 -4.48
N PHE A 128 -3.12 -26.58 -4.36
CA PHE A 128 -2.15 -25.91 -5.20
C PHE A 128 -1.14 -26.84 -5.85
N MET A 129 -0.52 -26.33 -6.91
CA MET A 129 0.71 -26.84 -7.52
C MET A 129 1.58 -25.65 -7.94
N ALA A 130 2.87 -25.88 -8.14
CA ALA A 130 3.77 -24.88 -8.68
C ALA A 130 4.38 -25.33 -10.01
N THR A 131 4.64 -24.37 -10.89
CA THR A 131 5.40 -24.61 -12.11
C THR A 131 6.90 -24.73 -11.82
N SER A 132 7.70 -25.14 -12.80
CA SER A 132 9.17 -25.24 -12.65
C SER A 132 9.85 -23.90 -12.40
N ASP A 133 9.27 -22.81 -12.86
CA ASP A 133 9.69 -21.42 -12.70
C ASP A 133 9.10 -20.74 -11.45
N GLY A 134 8.22 -21.45 -10.74
CA GLY A 134 7.75 -21.02 -9.41
C GLY A 134 6.44 -20.26 -9.39
N LEU A 135 5.66 -20.30 -10.48
CA LEU A 135 4.29 -19.76 -10.48
C LEU A 135 3.37 -20.68 -9.67
N LEU A 136 2.53 -20.09 -8.82
CA LEU A 136 1.53 -20.83 -8.04
C LEU A 136 0.24 -20.99 -8.83
N LEU A 137 -0.17 -22.23 -9.05
CA LEU A 137 -1.40 -22.58 -9.75
C LEU A 137 -2.38 -23.31 -8.83
N SER A 138 -3.67 -23.29 -9.18
CA SER A 138 -4.64 -24.26 -8.66
C SER A 138 -4.17 -25.69 -8.93
N LYS A 139 -4.59 -26.66 -8.13
CA LYS A 139 -4.13 -28.06 -8.22
C LYS A 139 -4.37 -28.69 -9.58
N ASP A 140 -5.43 -28.30 -10.27
CA ASP A 140 -5.76 -28.76 -11.62
C ASP A 140 -5.04 -28.00 -12.73
N GLY A 141 -4.23 -26.99 -12.37
CA GLY A 141 -3.49 -26.15 -13.30
C GLY A 141 -4.32 -25.15 -14.09
N SER A 142 -5.63 -25.08 -13.87
CA SER A 142 -6.53 -24.23 -14.67
C SER A 142 -6.47 -22.75 -14.34
N THR A 143 -6.01 -22.41 -13.13
CA THR A 143 -5.96 -21.03 -12.62
C THR A 143 -4.55 -20.67 -12.16
N LEU A 144 -4.00 -19.55 -12.63
CA LEU A 144 -2.85 -18.89 -12.00
C LEU A 144 -3.34 -18.20 -10.73
N VAL A 145 -2.85 -18.64 -9.60
CA VAL A 145 -3.21 -18.09 -8.29
C VAL A 145 -2.31 -16.91 -7.92
N ARG A 146 -0.98 -17.07 -8.09
CA ARG A 146 -0.03 -16.03 -7.70
C ARG A 146 1.29 -16.14 -8.46
N VAL A 147 1.85 -14.99 -8.80
CA VAL A 147 3.27 -14.79 -9.13
C VAL A 147 3.91 -14.15 -7.91
N GLY A 148 5.12 -14.55 -7.54
CA GLY A 148 5.81 -13.93 -6.41
C GLY A 148 6.15 -12.47 -6.73
N PRO A 149 5.93 -11.50 -5.83
CA PRO A 149 6.22 -10.09 -6.08
C PRO A 149 7.69 -9.81 -6.45
N GLY A 150 8.61 -10.62 -5.92
CA GLY A 150 10.04 -10.57 -6.25
C GLY A 150 10.44 -11.26 -7.55
N PHE A 151 9.49 -11.89 -8.27
CA PHE A 151 9.78 -12.60 -9.53
C PHE A 151 10.39 -11.64 -10.57
N GLU A 152 11.48 -12.08 -11.22
CA GLU A 152 12.21 -11.28 -12.20
C GLU A 152 12.22 -11.98 -13.56
N GLY A 153 11.86 -11.24 -14.61
CA GLY A 153 11.89 -11.71 -15.99
C GLY A 153 10.53 -11.90 -16.62
N ASP A 154 10.49 -12.69 -17.72
CA ASP A 154 9.28 -12.89 -18.51
C ASP A 154 8.40 -13.97 -17.89
N VAL A 155 7.09 -13.70 -17.83
CA VAL A 155 6.08 -14.68 -17.39
C VAL A 155 5.28 -15.14 -18.58
N ARG A 156 5.29 -16.45 -18.83
CA ARG A 156 4.38 -17.08 -19.76
C ARG A 156 3.34 -17.90 -19.00
N ILE A 157 2.08 -17.61 -19.23
CA ILE A 157 0.98 -18.41 -18.65
C ILE A 157 1.04 -19.83 -19.20
N PRO A 158 1.06 -20.88 -18.35
CA PRO A 158 1.19 -22.27 -18.79
C PRO A 158 0.06 -22.72 -19.72
N ASP A 159 0.37 -23.66 -20.60
CA ASP A 159 -0.65 -24.31 -21.43
C ASP A 159 -1.68 -25.02 -20.53
N GLY A 160 -2.96 -24.76 -20.75
CA GLY A 160 -4.05 -25.31 -19.95
C GLY A 160 -4.53 -24.41 -18.81
N THR A 161 -3.77 -23.38 -18.46
CA THR A 161 -4.22 -22.32 -17.55
C THR A 161 -5.10 -21.36 -18.35
N VAL A 162 -6.37 -21.28 -17.99
CA VAL A 162 -7.37 -20.45 -18.69
C VAL A 162 -7.86 -19.27 -17.85
N ARG A 163 -7.47 -19.22 -16.57
CA ARG A 163 -7.87 -18.18 -15.63
C ARG A 163 -6.67 -17.55 -14.94
N ILE A 164 -6.74 -16.25 -14.75
CA ILE A 164 -5.86 -15.52 -13.84
C ILE A 164 -6.72 -15.11 -12.64
N GLY A 165 -6.35 -15.55 -11.44
CA GLY A 165 -7.04 -15.25 -10.19
C GLY A 165 -6.89 -13.79 -9.80
N ASP A 166 -7.70 -13.35 -8.83
CA ASP A 166 -7.61 -12.00 -8.27
C ASP A 166 -6.22 -11.75 -7.68
N TRP A 167 -5.67 -10.55 -7.91
CA TRP A 167 -4.35 -10.14 -7.40
C TRP A 167 -3.15 -10.98 -7.88
N ALA A 168 -3.29 -11.81 -8.91
CA ALA A 168 -2.29 -12.82 -9.26
C ALA A 168 -0.90 -12.26 -9.58
N PHE A 169 -0.79 -11.05 -10.15
CA PHE A 169 0.45 -10.33 -10.43
C PHE A 169 0.69 -9.13 -9.52
N CYS A 170 -0.15 -8.92 -8.50
CA CYS A 170 -0.01 -7.74 -7.65
C CYS A 170 1.41 -7.60 -7.08
N GLY A 171 2.03 -6.41 -7.27
CA GLY A 171 3.39 -6.11 -6.83
C GLY A 171 4.53 -6.66 -7.66
N CYS A 172 4.26 -7.28 -8.80
CA CYS A 172 5.29 -7.84 -9.67
C CYS A 172 6.01 -6.75 -10.47
N SER A 173 6.73 -5.86 -9.79
CA SER A 173 7.42 -4.71 -10.41
C SER A 173 8.67 -5.07 -11.21
N LYS A 174 9.14 -6.34 -11.16
CA LYS A 174 10.31 -6.83 -11.89
C LYS A 174 9.98 -7.75 -13.06
N VAL A 175 8.69 -8.00 -13.31
CA VAL A 175 8.25 -8.72 -14.48
C VAL A 175 8.50 -7.87 -15.72
N THR A 176 9.12 -8.45 -16.73
CA THR A 176 9.54 -7.70 -17.93
C THR A 176 8.62 -7.92 -19.13
N GLU A 177 7.90 -9.02 -19.18
CA GLU A 177 6.91 -9.34 -20.22
C GLU A 177 5.88 -10.33 -19.69
N ILE A 178 4.64 -10.24 -20.15
CA ILE A 178 3.58 -11.19 -19.82
C ILE A 178 2.98 -11.75 -21.12
N ASP A 179 3.16 -13.06 -21.35
CA ASP A 179 2.45 -13.81 -22.37
C ASP A 179 1.22 -14.47 -21.76
N LEU A 180 0.04 -13.89 -22.03
CA LEU A 180 -1.24 -14.37 -21.52
C LEU A 180 -1.73 -15.67 -22.19
N ASN A 181 -1.02 -16.15 -23.22
CA ASN A 181 -1.29 -17.42 -23.93
C ASN A 181 -2.79 -17.53 -24.33
N ARG A 182 -3.52 -18.48 -23.74
CA ARG A 182 -4.95 -18.74 -24.02
C ARG A 182 -5.86 -18.47 -22.83
N VAL A 183 -5.56 -17.43 -22.08
CA VAL A 183 -6.40 -16.99 -20.95
C VAL A 183 -7.79 -16.60 -21.47
N GLU A 184 -8.82 -17.10 -20.79
CA GLU A 184 -10.23 -16.80 -21.07
C GLU A 184 -10.83 -15.83 -20.05
N TYR A 185 -10.22 -15.73 -18.87
CA TYR A 185 -10.72 -14.94 -17.75
C TYR A 185 -9.57 -14.27 -16.97
N ILE A 186 -9.74 -12.99 -16.67
CA ILE A 186 -8.88 -12.21 -15.78
C ILE A 186 -9.71 -11.69 -14.60
N GLY A 187 -9.25 -11.98 -13.38
CA GLY A 187 -9.87 -11.59 -12.12
C GLY A 187 -9.75 -10.10 -11.79
N GLN A 188 -10.08 -9.75 -10.54
CA GLN A 188 -10.00 -8.38 -10.06
C GLN A 188 -8.57 -8.01 -9.67
N ARG A 189 -8.18 -6.75 -9.96
CA ARG A 189 -6.92 -6.15 -9.50
C ARG A 189 -5.68 -7.01 -9.77
N VAL A 190 -5.72 -7.75 -10.86
CA VAL A 190 -4.68 -8.74 -11.21
C VAL A 190 -3.31 -8.10 -11.30
N PHE A 191 -3.23 -6.89 -11.82
CA PHE A 191 -1.99 -6.21 -12.15
C PHE A 191 -1.70 -4.99 -11.27
N ASP A 192 -2.39 -4.84 -10.15
CA ASP A 192 -2.11 -3.74 -9.23
C ASP A 192 -0.64 -3.74 -8.79
N TYR A 193 -0.02 -2.56 -8.76
CA TYR A 193 1.42 -2.41 -8.42
C TYR A 193 2.38 -3.22 -9.31
N THR A 194 1.95 -3.62 -10.52
CA THR A 194 2.79 -4.25 -11.53
C THR A 194 3.37 -3.18 -12.45
N ASP A 195 4.67 -3.23 -12.74
CA ASP A 195 5.34 -2.32 -13.70
C ASP A 195 5.92 -3.13 -14.85
N LEU A 196 5.43 -2.89 -16.07
CA LEU A 196 5.93 -3.54 -17.28
C LEU A 196 6.90 -2.66 -18.09
N GLY A 197 7.40 -1.58 -17.50
CA GLY A 197 8.42 -0.73 -18.13
C GLY A 197 7.98 -0.08 -19.44
N GLY A 198 6.71 0.26 -19.58
CA GLY A 198 6.17 0.90 -20.79
C GLY A 198 6.06 -0.01 -22.01
N LYS A 199 5.89 -1.33 -21.83
CA LYS A 199 5.69 -2.30 -22.91
C LYS A 199 4.22 -2.49 -23.27
N ASP A 200 3.98 -3.02 -24.48
CA ASP A 200 2.63 -3.44 -24.91
C ASP A 200 2.24 -4.78 -24.27
N VAL A 201 0.96 -4.92 -23.92
CA VAL A 201 0.36 -6.18 -23.43
C VAL A 201 -0.65 -6.67 -24.45
N VAL A 202 -0.46 -7.90 -24.93
CA VAL A 202 -1.38 -8.53 -25.87
C VAL A 202 -2.46 -9.28 -25.11
N LEU A 203 -3.72 -8.87 -25.31
CA LEU A 203 -4.90 -9.56 -24.79
C LEU A 203 -5.36 -10.61 -25.80
N PRO A 204 -5.34 -11.91 -25.46
CA PRO A 204 -5.59 -12.96 -26.43
C PRO A 204 -7.03 -12.98 -26.93
N SER A 205 -7.23 -13.50 -28.13
CA SER A 205 -8.57 -13.66 -28.73
C SER A 205 -9.49 -14.58 -27.93
N SER A 206 -8.93 -15.44 -27.08
CA SER A 206 -9.66 -16.31 -26.15
C SER A 206 -10.21 -15.57 -24.92
N LEU A 207 -9.72 -14.36 -24.59
CA LEU A 207 -10.16 -13.62 -23.42
C LEU A 207 -11.60 -13.13 -23.60
N THR A 208 -12.51 -13.67 -22.78
CA THR A 208 -13.96 -13.41 -22.88
C THR A 208 -14.53 -12.72 -21.66
N LYS A 209 -13.76 -12.63 -20.57
CA LYS A 209 -14.25 -12.02 -19.34
C LYS A 209 -13.14 -11.33 -18.55
N LEU A 210 -13.45 -10.10 -18.12
CA LEU A 210 -12.72 -9.33 -17.13
C LEU A 210 -13.62 -9.10 -15.92
N ASP A 211 -13.14 -9.37 -14.70
CA ASP A 211 -13.82 -9.02 -13.47
C ASP A 211 -13.18 -7.75 -12.87
N GLY A 212 -13.34 -6.64 -13.55
CA GLY A 212 -12.77 -5.36 -13.17
C GLY A 212 -12.18 -4.63 -14.35
N TYR A 213 -11.34 -3.67 -14.06
CA TYR A 213 -10.60 -2.90 -15.05
C TYR A 213 -9.17 -3.44 -15.17
N LEU A 214 -8.58 -3.29 -16.35
CA LEU A 214 -7.17 -3.56 -16.56
C LEU A 214 -6.37 -2.34 -16.07
N GLU A 215 -5.94 -2.39 -14.83
CA GLU A 215 -5.03 -1.42 -14.22
C GLU A 215 -3.66 -2.08 -14.12
N ILE A 216 -2.74 -1.74 -15.04
CA ILE A 216 -1.34 -2.09 -14.91
C ILE A 216 -0.56 -0.79 -14.88
N GLY A 217 0.29 -0.61 -13.87
CA GLY A 217 1.25 0.49 -13.86
C GLY A 217 2.20 0.39 -15.04
N ASN A 218 2.42 1.52 -15.74
CA ASN A 218 3.43 1.67 -16.78
C ASN A 218 3.33 0.65 -17.94
N VAL A 219 2.10 0.42 -18.44
CA VAL A 219 1.86 -0.28 -19.73
C VAL A 219 1.73 0.75 -20.83
N HIS A 220 2.46 0.56 -21.93
CA HIS A 220 2.34 1.46 -23.07
C HIS A 220 0.97 1.32 -23.73
N ARG A 221 0.59 0.12 -24.16
CA ARG A 221 -0.74 -0.15 -24.76
C ARG A 221 -1.21 -1.57 -24.49
N TYR A 222 -2.52 -1.73 -24.44
CA TYR A 222 -3.15 -3.03 -24.61
C TYR A 222 -3.53 -3.26 -26.08
N ILE A 223 -3.17 -4.40 -26.61
CA ILE A 223 -3.48 -4.81 -27.98
C ILE A 223 -4.41 -6.02 -27.90
N VAL A 224 -5.65 -5.86 -28.30
CA VAL A 224 -6.61 -6.98 -28.37
C VAL A 224 -6.38 -7.72 -29.68
N GLU A 225 -6.10 -9.03 -29.60
CA GLU A 225 -5.91 -9.88 -30.79
C GLU A 225 -7.14 -9.88 -31.70
N GLU A 226 -6.90 -9.95 -33.01
CA GLU A 226 -7.95 -10.11 -34.02
C GLU A 226 -8.77 -11.38 -33.75
N GLY A 227 -10.08 -11.26 -33.84
CA GLY A 227 -11.00 -12.38 -33.58
C GLY A 227 -11.55 -12.42 -32.15
N ASN A 228 -11.13 -11.53 -31.25
CA ASN A 228 -11.81 -11.41 -29.96
C ASN A 228 -13.24 -10.84 -30.17
N GLU A 229 -14.25 -11.56 -29.65
CA GLU A 229 -15.66 -11.23 -29.86
C GLU A 229 -16.20 -10.24 -28.81
N VAL A 230 -15.51 -10.10 -27.69
CA VAL A 230 -15.96 -9.32 -26.52
C VAL A 230 -15.21 -8.01 -26.41
N LEU A 231 -13.90 -8.04 -26.60
CA LEU A 231 -13.00 -6.91 -26.44
C LEU A 231 -12.54 -6.34 -27.77
N SER A 232 -12.14 -5.08 -27.76
CA SER A 232 -11.40 -4.43 -28.84
C SER A 232 -10.50 -3.35 -28.26
N SER A 233 -9.40 -3.02 -28.93
CA SER A 233 -8.56 -1.88 -28.59
C SER A 233 -8.46 -0.92 -29.78
N ASP A 234 -8.13 0.34 -29.49
CA ASP A 234 -7.82 1.33 -30.53
C ASP A 234 -6.32 1.71 -30.50
N ASP A 235 -5.93 2.54 -31.45
CA ASP A 235 -4.54 3.00 -31.59
C ASP A 235 -4.12 3.99 -30.47
N GLN A 236 -5.08 4.49 -29.70
CA GLN A 236 -4.83 5.38 -28.57
C GLN A 236 -4.50 4.64 -27.27
N GLY A 237 -4.67 3.29 -27.24
CA GLY A 237 -4.43 2.46 -26.06
C GLY A 237 -5.67 2.21 -25.18
N LEU A 238 -6.85 2.61 -25.63
CA LEU A 238 -8.09 2.32 -24.93
C LEU A 238 -8.58 0.91 -25.27
N VAL A 239 -8.94 0.13 -24.24
CA VAL A 239 -9.59 -1.17 -24.39
C VAL A 239 -11.08 -1.04 -24.11
N TYR A 240 -11.86 -1.60 -24.98
CA TYR A 240 -13.32 -1.53 -24.93
C TYR A 240 -13.93 -2.92 -24.78
N GLU A 241 -14.88 -3.04 -23.85
CA GLU A 241 -15.83 -4.13 -23.81
C GLU A 241 -17.09 -3.74 -24.58
N ARG A 242 -17.58 -4.63 -25.45
CA ARG A 242 -18.82 -4.43 -26.21
C ARG A 242 -20.03 -4.80 -25.37
N ASN A 243 -21.00 -3.93 -25.37
CA ASN A 243 -22.30 -4.24 -24.83
C ASN A 243 -23.42 -3.81 -25.81
N ASN A 244 -24.68 -4.21 -25.55
CA ASN A 244 -25.81 -3.96 -26.45
C ASN A 244 -26.12 -2.47 -26.68
N ASN A 245 -25.62 -1.56 -25.83
CA ASN A 245 -25.91 -0.14 -25.87
C ASN A 245 -24.74 0.73 -26.33
N GLY A 246 -23.56 0.13 -26.52
CA GLY A 246 -22.34 0.84 -26.89
C GLY A 246 -21.09 0.16 -26.33
N ARG A 247 -19.97 0.89 -26.26
CA ARG A 247 -18.71 0.41 -25.74
C ARG A 247 -18.42 0.98 -24.36
N ILE A 248 -17.82 0.15 -23.51
CA ILE A 248 -17.34 0.53 -22.18
C ILE A 248 -15.82 0.47 -22.21
N VAL A 249 -15.12 1.50 -21.77
CA VAL A 249 -13.67 1.45 -21.56
C VAL A 249 -13.39 0.62 -20.31
N VAL A 250 -12.64 -0.46 -20.47
CA VAL A 250 -12.32 -1.42 -19.41
C VAL A 250 -10.80 -1.55 -19.14
N GLY A 251 -9.99 -0.85 -19.93
CA GLY A 251 -8.54 -0.79 -19.75
C GLY A 251 -7.96 0.38 -20.52
N ILE A 252 -6.89 0.93 -20.00
CA ILE A 252 -6.14 2.01 -20.59
C ILE A 252 -4.65 1.72 -20.42
N GLY A 253 -3.88 2.01 -21.48
CA GLY A 253 -2.42 2.08 -21.38
C GLY A 253 -1.96 3.47 -20.97
N SER A 254 -0.68 3.78 -21.16
CA SER A 254 -0.16 5.13 -21.02
C SER A 254 -0.78 6.01 -22.09
N LEU A 255 -1.69 6.89 -21.69
CA LEU A 255 -2.32 7.85 -22.59
C LEU A 255 -1.50 9.14 -22.66
N GLU A 256 -1.31 9.67 -23.85
CA GLU A 256 -0.60 10.94 -24.07
C GLU A 256 -1.28 11.81 -25.14
N GLY A 257 -1.07 13.13 -25.05
CA GLY A 257 -1.57 14.09 -26.03
C GLY A 257 -3.10 14.22 -26.04
N THR A 258 -3.71 14.19 -27.24
CA THR A 258 -5.16 14.34 -27.39
C THR A 258 -5.84 12.99 -27.53
N ILE A 259 -6.75 12.67 -26.62
CA ILE A 259 -7.52 11.44 -26.62
C ILE A 259 -8.92 11.68 -27.16
N THR A 260 -9.35 10.86 -28.13
CA THR A 260 -10.67 10.95 -28.75
C THR A 260 -11.62 9.90 -28.16
N ILE A 261 -12.71 10.35 -27.57
CA ILE A 261 -13.80 9.49 -27.08
C ILE A 261 -14.80 9.30 -28.21
N ALA A 262 -14.91 8.09 -28.72
CA ALA A 262 -15.77 7.77 -29.85
C ALA A 262 -17.25 7.94 -29.52
N ALA A 263 -18.07 8.16 -30.56
CA ALA A 263 -19.49 8.46 -30.44
C ALA A 263 -20.32 7.37 -29.74
N ASP A 264 -19.89 6.11 -29.81
CA ASP A 264 -20.58 4.96 -29.21
C ASP A 264 -20.06 4.57 -27.82
N VAL A 265 -19.11 5.32 -27.26
CA VAL A 265 -18.64 5.10 -25.88
C VAL A 265 -19.68 5.58 -24.87
N ILE A 266 -20.12 4.66 -24.01
CA ILE A 266 -21.18 4.91 -23.02
C ILE A 266 -20.69 4.92 -21.58
N SER A 267 -19.46 4.46 -21.33
CA SER A 267 -18.77 4.53 -20.04
C SER A 267 -17.26 4.58 -20.26
N LEU A 268 -16.61 5.47 -19.52
CA LEU A 268 -15.14 5.57 -19.50
C LEU A 268 -14.53 4.67 -18.42
N GLY A 269 -15.35 3.88 -17.72
CA GLY A 269 -14.87 3.06 -16.62
C GLY A 269 -14.26 3.90 -15.49
N MET A 270 -13.34 3.34 -14.77
CA MET A 270 -12.43 4.08 -13.91
C MET A 270 -11.16 4.41 -14.72
N VAL A 271 -11.16 5.56 -15.37
CA VAL A 271 -9.92 6.13 -15.89
C VAL A 271 -9.10 6.52 -14.66
N GLY A 272 -8.07 5.74 -14.35
CA GLY A 272 -7.14 6.00 -13.25
C GLY A 272 -6.40 7.32 -13.49
N THR A 273 -5.96 7.96 -12.43
CA THR A 273 -5.34 9.29 -12.53
C THR A 273 -3.91 9.23 -13.02
N ASP A 274 -3.22 8.13 -12.73
CA ASP A 274 -1.83 7.93 -13.15
C ASP A 274 -1.72 7.69 -14.65
N ASP A 275 -2.75 7.11 -15.25
CA ASP A 275 -2.79 6.77 -16.68
C ASP A 275 -3.02 7.96 -17.60
N VAL A 276 -3.41 9.10 -17.06
CA VAL A 276 -3.76 10.33 -17.82
C VAL A 276 -2.83 11.51 -17.54
N ARG A 277 -1.69 11.28 -16.91
CA ARG A 277 -0.73 12.35 -16.56
C ARG A 277 -0.26 13.14 -17.75
N ASP A 278 -0.06 12.48 -18.89
CA ASP A 278 0.50 13.05 -20.12
C ASP A 278 -0.57 13.40 -21.16
N VAL A 279 -1.86 13.33 -20.77
CA VAL A 279 -2.98 13.74 -21.64
C VAL A 279 -3.15 15.26 -21.60
N ASP A 280 -3.17 15.87 -22.78
CA ASP A 280 -3.38 17.31 -22.95
C ASP A 280 -4.86 17.67 -23.05
N LEU A 281 -5.64 16.86 -23.76
CA LEU A 281 -7.04 17.16 -24.09
C LEU A 281 -7.85 15.90 -24.37
N PHE A 282 -9.12 15.92 -23.97
CA PHE A 282 -10.12 14.97 -24.42
C PHE A 282 -11.05 15.59 -25.45
N VAL A 283 -11.20 14.94 -26.59
CA VAL A 283 -12.16 15.29 -27.65
C VAL A 283 -13.26 14.24 -27.63
N VAL A 284 -14.50 14.68 -27.72
CA VAL A 284 -15.67 13.80 -27.82
C VAL A 284 -16.21 13.86 -29.22
N GLU A 285 -16.34 12.72 -29.90
CA GLU A 285 -16.91 12.65 -31.27
C GLU A 285 -18.37 13.10 -31.31
N ASP A 286 -18.74 13.74 -32.41
CA ASP A 286 -20.11 14.12 -32.69
C ASP A 286 -21.05 12.90 -32.63
N GLY A 287 -22.18 13.07 -31.93
CA GLY A 287 -23.13 11.99 -31.74
C GLY A 287 -22.98 11.17 -30.46
N ASN A 288 -21.93 11.40 -29.68
CA ASN A 288 -21.87 10.82 -28.35
C ASN A 288 -23.01 11.36 -27.47
N THR A 289 -23.80 10.47 -26.87
CA THR A 289 -24.98 10.82 -26.07
C THR A 289 -24.73 10.84 -24.58
N LYS A 290 -23.54 10.45 -24.14
CA LYS A 290 -23.16 10.34 -22.72
C LYS A 290 -22.21 11.44 -22.30
N TYR A 291 -21.24 11.74 -23.12
CA TYR A 291 -20.18 12.69 -22.84
C TYR A 291 -20.27 13.90 -23.74
N ARG A 292 -19.86 15.05 -23.22
CA ARG A 292 -19.72 16.32 -23.93
C ARG A 292 -18.29 16.83 -23.73
N PRO A 293 -17.67 17.47 -24.72
CA PRO A 293 -16.38 18.09 -24.54
C PRO A 293 -16.50 19.23 -23.53
N GLY A 294 -15.49 19.36 -22.65
CA GLY A 294 -15.29 20.52 -21.81
C GLY A 294 -14.46 21.59 -22.52
N GLU A 295 -14.41 22.80 -21.95
CA GLU A 295 -13.44 23.83 -22.33
C GLU A 295 -12.12 23.62 -21.56
N GLY A 296 -11.49 22.46 -21.77
CA GLY A 296 -10.27 22.07 -21.06
C GLY A 296 -10.08 20.54 -21.02
N PRO A 297 -9.20 20.05 -20.17
CA PRO A 297 -8.79 18.64 -20.11
C PRO A 297 -9.81 17.79 -19.32
N TYR A 298 -11.07 17.96 -19.58
CA TYR A 298 -12.13 17.21 -18.91
C TYR A 298 -13.28 16.93 -19.86
N VAL A 299 -14.07 15.92 -19.51
CA VAL A 299 -15.35 15.62 -20.15
C VAL A 299 -16.51 15.89 -19.21
N GLN A 300 -17.61 16.41 -19.76
CA GLN A 300 -18.84 16.64 -19.02
C GLN A 300 -19.83 15.51 -19.23
N TYR A 301 -20.58 15.17 -18.20
CA TYR A 301 -21.67 14.20 -18.28
C TYR A 301 -22.72 14.47 -17.19
N TYR A 302 -23.92 13.93 -17.38
CA TYR A 302 -25.00 14.02 -16.42
C TYR A 302 -25.15 12.72 -15.61
N SER A 303 -25.09 12.83 -14.28
CA SER A 303 -25.39 11.76 -13.34
C SER A 303 -26.75 11.98 -12.71
N LYS A 304 -27.62 10.96 -12.72
CA LYS A 304 -28.92 11.04 -12.06
C LYS A 304 -28.86 11.22 -10.55
N TYR A 305 -27.69 10.96 -9.95
CA TYR A 305 -27.47 11.07 -8.49
C TYR A 305 -26.72 12.34 -8.10
N GLN A 306 -25.90 12.89 -9.01
CA GLN A 306 -24.95 13.97 -8.73
C GLN A 306 -25.15 15.19 -9.63
N GLY A 307 -26.09 15.14 -10.61
CA GLY A 307 -26.37 16.23 -11.52
C GLY A 307 -25.35 16.39 -12.64
N GLU A 308 -25.02 17.61 -13.01
CA GLU A 308 -23.98 17.92 -14.01
C GLU A 308 -22.59 17.69 -13.41
N CYS A 309 -21.83 16.79 -14.01
CA CYS A 309 -20.54 16.34 -13.55
C CYS A 309 -19.45 16.61 -14.57
N ILE A 310 -18.25 16.77 -14.09
CA ILE A 310 -17.05 16.61 -14.91
C ILE A 310 -16.21 15.43 -14.41
N LEU A 311 -15.58 14.74 -15.35
CA LEU A 311 -14.49 13.83 -15.10
C LEU A 311 -13.21 14.60 -15.48
N LEU A 312 -12.39 14.92 -14.48
CA LEU A 312 -11.10 15.58 -14.66
C LEU A 312 -10.08 14.51 -15.05
N VAL A 313 -9.38 14.70 -16.16
CA VAL A 313 -8.61 13.62 -16.76
C VAL A 313 -7.20 14.01 -17.22
N ALA A 314 -6.75 15.25 -17.07
CA ALA A 314 -5.45 15.63 -17.57
C ALA A 314 -4.60 16.41 -16.56
N GLY A 315 -3.48 15.82 -16.15
CA GLY A 315 -2.45 16.47 -15.35
C GLY A 315 -1.48 17.32 -16.18
N ALA A 316 -1.31 17.01 -17.48
CA ALA A 316 -0.36 17.68 -18.36
C ALA A 316 -0.86 19.00 -18.98
N TYR A 317 -2.15 19.31 -18.85
CA TYR A 317 -2.74 20.51 -19.43
C TYR A 317 -2.08 21.80 -18.92
N ASP A 318 -1.53 22.57 -19.86
CA ASP A 318 -0.79 23.82 -19.57
C ASP A 318 -1.70 25.05 -19.66
N GLY A 319 -2.87 25.00 -19.02
CA GLY A 319 -3.84 26.08 -18.96
C GLY A 319 -4.58 26.11 -17.62
N ILE A 320 -5.30 27.20 -17.40
CA ILE A 320 -6.23 27.31 -16.26
C ILE A 320 -7.50 26.52 -16.59
N ILE A 321 -7.90 25.62 -15.71
CA ILE A 321 -9.14 24.85 -15.85
C ILE A 321 -10.31 25.68 -15.31
N THR A 322 -11.21 26.09 -16.19
CA THR A 322 -12.42 26.81 -15.78
C THR A 322 -13.54 25.83 -15.47
N ILE A 323 -14.03 25.86 -14.23
CA ILE A 323 -15.18 25.05 -13.79
C ILE A 323 -16.46 25.81 -14.09
N PRO A 324 -17.34 25.31 -15.01
CA PRO A 324 -18.61 25.96 -15.35
C PRO A 324 -19.55 26.14 -14.16
N ALA A 325 -20.43 27.11 -14.27
CA ALA A 325 -21.38 27.45 -13.21
C ALA A 325 -22.35 26.31 -12.85
N GLU A 326 -22.74 25.48 -13.82
CA GLU A 326 -23.67 24.37 -13.63
C GLU A 326 -23.07 23.11 -12.99
N ILE A 327 -21.75 23.00 -12.88
CA ILE A 327 -21.10 21.80 -12.37
C ILE A 327 -21.35 21.60 -10.87
N GLN A 328 -21.89 20.44 -10.54
CA GLN A 328 -22.24 20.04 -9.19
C GLN A 328 -21.25 19.06 -8.58
N TYR A 329 -20.55 18.27 -9.41
CA TYR A 329 -19.59 17.30 -8.93
C TYR A 329 -18.40 17.13 -9.90
N ILE A 330 -17.21 16.96 -9.31
CA ILE A 330 -15.96 16.71 -10.04
C ILE A 330 -15.39 15.38 -9.58
N HIS A 331 -15.21 14.45 -10.50
CA HIS A 331 -14.53 13.19 -10.24
C HIS A 331 -13.00 13.33 -10.38
N ASN A 332 -12.25 12.47 -9.72
CA ASN A 332 -10.78 12.40 -9.74
C ASN A 332 -10.04 13.64 -9.25
N MET A 333 -10.68 14.43 -8.40
CA MET A 333 -10.19 15.76 -8.03
C MET A 333 -8.92 15.77 -7.17
N GLY A 334 -8.77 14.79 -6.27
CA GLY A 334 -7.63 14.73 -5.34
C GLY A 334 -6.36 14.14 -5.93
N SER A 335 -6.47 13.40 -7.02
CA SER A 335 -5.36 12.63 -7.60
C SER A 335 -4.80 13.23 -8.90
N VAL A 336 -5.48 14.19 -9.49
CA VAL A 336 -4.99 14.91 -10.69
C VAL A 336 -4.42 16.26 -10.28
N HIS A 337 -3.09 16.42 -10.34
CA HIS A 337 -2.44 17.70 -10.09
C HIS A 337 -2.36 18.50 -11.39
N VAL A 338 -3.20 19.54 -11.51
CA VAL A 338 -3.17 20.44 -12.66
C VAL A 338 -1.96 21.38 -12.61
N ARG A 339 -1.44 21.76 -13.77
CA ARG A 339 -0.23 22.60 -13.82
C ARG A 339 -0.49 24.04 -13.41
N GLN A 340 -1.50 24.70 -14.00
CA GLN A 340 -1.71 26.15 -13.84
C GLN A 340 -2.76 26.52 -12.79
N GLY A 341 -3.72 25.66 -12.51
CA GLY A 341 -4.76 25.86 -11.51
C GLY A 341 -6.17 25.98 -12.05
N PHE A 342 -7.07 26.41 -11.18
CA PHE A 342 -8.49 26.48 -11.45
C PHE A 342 -9.01 27.93 -11.43
N ALA A 343 -9.99 28.18 -12.27
CA ALA A 343 -10.94 29.28 -12.16
C ALA A 343 -12.34 28.68 -12.04
N VAL A 344 -13.24 29.38 -11.38
CA VAL A 344 -14.65 28.96 -11.23
C VAL A 344 -15.54 30.06 -11.75
N GLU A 345 -16.50 29.72 -12.64
CA GLU A 345 -17.44 30.69 -13.19
C GLU A 345 -18.35 31.26 -12.12
N GLU A 346 -18.72 32.54 -12.30
CA GLU A 346 -19.70 33.21 -11.44
C GLU A 346 -21.04 32.46 -11.48
N GLY A 347 -21.59 32.18 -10.31
CA GLY A 347 -22.84 31.42 -10.16
C GLY A 347 -22.66 29.95 -9.83
N ASN A 348 -21.44 29.40 -9.80
CA ASN A 348 -21.23 28.07 -9.26
C ASN A 348 -21.46 28.08 -7.75
N GLU A 349 -22.33 27.18 -7.27
CA GLU A 349 -22.72 27.08 -5.85
C GLU A 349 -21.97 25.96 -5.09
N ASN A 350 -21.08 25.23 -5.77
CA ASN A 350 -20.39 24.07 -5.20
C ASN A 350 -18.89 24.27 -5.02
N TYR A 351 -18.28 25.10 -5.88
CA TYR A 351 -16.83 25.28 -5.94
C TYR A 351 -16.42 26.74 -5.92
N ALA A 352 -15.21 26.99 -5.46
CA ALA A 352 -14.52 28.28 -5.52
C ALA A 352 -13.02 28.05 -5.76
N ALA A 353 -12.34 29.01 -6.36
CA ALA A 353 -10.89 29.01 -6.50
C ALA A 353 -10.31 30.29 -5.89
N ASP A 354 -9.11 30.20 -5.33
CA ASP A 354 -8.39 31.36 -4.84
C ASP A 354 -7.46 31.97 -5.93
N GLU A 355 -6.72 33.00 -5.55
CA GLU A 355 -5.79 33.70 -6.43
C GLU A 355 -4.60 32.86 -6.88
N ASN A 356 -4.29 31.76 -6.16
CA ASN A 356 -3.24 30.81 -6.52
C ASN A 356 -3.79 29.66 -7.39
N GLY A 357 -5.08 29.66 -7.71
CA GLY A 357 -5.74 28.61 -8.47
C GLY A 357 -6.00 27.33 -7.68
N ILE A 358 -5.91 27.36 -6.36
CA ILE A 358 -6.29 26.24 -5.50
C ILE A 358 -7.82 26.12 -5.53
N LEU A 359 -8.31 24.90 -5.76
CA LEU A 359 -9.74 24.62 -5.81
C LEU A 359 -10.28 24.22 -4.43
N TYR A 360 -11.36 24.84 -4.04
CA TYR A 360 -12.06 24.63 -2.77
C TYR A 360 -13.54 24.31 -2.98
N SER A 361 -14.20 23.79 -1.91
CA SER A 361 -15.65 23.89 -1.79
C SER A 361 -16.10 25.36 -1.82
N TYR A 362 -17.35 25.62 -2.20
CA TYR A 362 -17.88 26.99 -2.30
C TYR A 362 -17.73 27.83 -1.01
N ASP A 363 -17.87 27.20 0.15
CA ASP A 363 -17.67 27.85 1.46
C ASP A 363 -16.19 27.95 1.89
N MET A 364 -15.27 27.57 1.02
CA MET A 364 -13.81 27.62 1.22
C MET A 364 -13.31 26.77 2.40
N LYS A 365 -14.03 25.72 2.81
CA LYS A 365 -13.66 24.89 3.97
C LYS A 365 -12.96 23.59 3.60
N VAL A 366 -13.15 23.11 2.37
CA VAL A 366 -12.54 21.86 1.90
C VAL A 366 -11.62 22.17 0.73
N ILE A 367 -10.35 21.75 0.80
CA ILE A 367 -9.43 21.79 -0.34
C ILE A 367 -9.73 20.59 -1.24
N HIS A 368 -9.93 20.87 -2.52
CA HIS A 368 -10.20 19.85 -3.52
C HIS A 368 -9.01 19.58 -4.43
N ASN A 369 -8.19 20.58 -4.72
CA ASN A 369 -6.99 20.41 -5.54
C ASN A 369 -5.99 21.55 -5.32
N ILE A 370 -4.70 21.22 -5.40
CA ILE A 370 -3.59 22.16 -5.30
C ILE A 370 -2.79 22.08 -6.61
N PRO A 371 -2.70 23.17 -7.40
CA PRO A 371 -1.98 23.14 -8.66
C PRO A 371 -0.45 23.15 -8.47
N GLN A 372 0.28 22.67 -9.50
CA GLN A 372 1.74 22.62 -9.49
C GLN A 372 2.42 24.00 -9.50
N THR A 373 1.71 25.06 -9.84
CA THR A 373 2.18 26.45 -9.73
C THR A 373 2.34 26.93 -8.29
N VAL A 374 1.72 26.26 -7.33
CA VAL A 374 1.94 26.51 -5.89
C VAL A 374 3.30 25.94 -5.52
N THR A 375 4.21 26.83 -5.08
CA THR A 375 5.61 26.46 -4.82
C THR A 375 6.10 27.04 -3.50
N GLY A 376 7.12 26.44 -2.91
CA GLY A 376 7.73 26.91 -1.66
C GLY A 376 6.84 26.68 -0.46
N ASP A 377 6.60 27.72 0.34
CA ASP A 377 5.86 27.61 1.59
C ASP A 377 4.35 27.71 1.37
N LEU A 378 3.62 26.61 1.61
CA LEU A 378 2.17 26.58 1.56
C LEU A 378 1.58 26.81 2.96
N SER A 379 0.99 27.99 3.17
CA SER A 379 0.13 28.23 4.33
C SER A 379 -1.31 27.98 3.93
N VAL A 380 -1.88 26.87 4.42
CA VAL A 380 -3.29 26.57 4.18
C VAL A 380 -4.15 27.66 4.83
N ARG A 381 -5.11 28.17 4.08
CA ARG A 381 -5.97 29.30 4.47
C ARG A 381 -6.70 29.04 5.79
N GLU A 382 -6.81 30.08 6.62
CA GLU A 382 -7.67 30.08 7.81
C GLU A 382 -9.12 29.75 7.48
N GLY A 383 -9.74 28.88 8.28
CA GLY A 383 -11.11 28.42 8.12
C GLY A 383 -11.26 27.16 7.27
N VAL A 384 -10.19 26.67 6.63
CA VAL A 384 -10.17 25.34 6.01
C VAL A 384 -10.20 24.27 7.09
N THR A 385 -11.11 23.32 6.99
CA THR A 385 -11.32 22.28 8.00
C THR A 385 -11.04 20.88 7.48
N SER A 386 -10.98 20.69 6.16
CA SER A 386 -10.78 19.38 5.56
C SER A 386 -10.16 19.48 4.16
N ALA A 387 -9.84 18.34 3.59
CA ALA A 387 -9.35 18.20 2.23
C ALA A 387 -9.86 16.89 1.61
N THR A 388 -9.97 16.86 0.29
CA THR A 388 -10.20 15.63 -0.47
C THR A 388 -8.98 14.71 -0.32
N ASP A 389 -9.20 13.43 -0.19
CA ASP A 389 -8.11 12.43 -0.14
C ASP A 389 -7.26 12.52 -1.42
N GLY A 390 -5.95 12.41 -1.28
CA GLY A 390 -5.00 12.53 -2.38
C GLY A 390 -4.47 13.94 -2.67
N VAL A 391 -5.11 15.00 -2.19
CA VAL A 391 -4.73 16.40 -2.48
C VAL A 391 -3.29 16.73 -2.11
N PHE A 392 -2.75 16.10 -1.07
CA PHE A 392 -1.39 16.33 -0.59
C PHE A 392 -0.39 15.26 -1.05
N GLY A 393 -0.70 14.51 -2.10
CA GLY A 393 0.25 13.57 -2.71
C GLY A 393 1.06 14.21 -3.84
N ASN A 394 2.36 13.87 -3.96
CA ASN A 394 3.24 14.29 -5.06
C ASN A 394 3.31 15.82 -5.31
N LEU A 395 3.35 16.61 -4.24
CA LEU A 395 3.49 18.07 -4.29
C LEU A 395 4.98 18.47 -4.30
N ASP A 396 5.69 18.14 -5.38
CA ASP A 396 7.15 18.27 -5.47
C ASP A 396 7.68 19.70 -5.46
N ASN A 397 6.81 20.69 -5.66
CA ASN A 397 7.22 22.10 -5.68
C ASN A 397 7.08 22.79 -4.32
N ILE A 398 6.57 22.10 -3.30
CA ILE A 398 6.31 22.65 -1.97
C ILE A 398 7.41 22.23 -1.00
N THR A 399 7.96 23.21 -0.27
CA THR A 399 9.02 23.00 0.71
C THR A 399 8.52 22.98 2.15
N SER A 400 7.40 23.66 2.43
CA SER A 400 6.75 23.57 3.73
C SER A 400 5.23 23.64 3.63
N ILE A 401 4.53 22.97 4.56
CA ILE A 401 3.08 23.08 4.69
C ILE A 401 2.71 23.42 6.14
N THR A 402 1.90 24.46 6.29
CA THR A 402 1.32 24.85 7.59
C THR A 402 -0.20 24.80 7.49
N PHE A 403 -0.83 24.03 8.39
CA PHE A 403 -2.28 23.90 8.50
C PHE A 403 -2.84 24.78 9.60
N PRO A 404 -4.03 25.42 9.39
CA PRO A 404 -4.66 26.25 10.39
C PRO A 404 -5.33 25.44 11.50
N GLU A 405 -5.56 26.08 12.66
CA GLU A 405 -6.42 25.49 13.68
C GLU A 405 -7.83 25.24 13.14
N GLY A 406 -8.41 24.10 13.52
CA GLY A 406 -9.68 23.61 13.00
C GLY A 406 -9.56 22.70 11.80
N PHE A 407 -8.38 22.57 11.17
CA PHE A 407 -8.14 21.55 10.15
C PHE A 407 -8.10 20.16 10.80
N SER A 408 -9.04 19.30 10.41
CA SER A 408 -9.21 17.97 11.01
C SER A 408 -9.97 17.05 10.04
N PRO A 409 -9.38 16.67 8.91
CA PRO A 409 -10.00 15.72 7.99
C PRO A 409 -10.16 14.35 8.67
N PHE A 410 -11.16 13.57 8.27
CA PHE A 410 -11.34 12.21 8.78
C PHE A 410 -10.15 11.31 8.42
N ILE A 411 -9.68 11.43 7.18
CA ILE A 411 -8.45 10.80 6.68
C ILE A 411 -7.50 11.90 6.22
N PHE A 412 -6.26 11.84 6.67
CA PHE A 412 -5.18 12.70 6.21
C PHE A 412 -4.03 11.83 5.71
N ARG A 413 -3.72 11.98 4.44
CA ARG A 413 -2.59 11.33 3.79
C ARG A 413 -1.75 12.36 3.07
N ILE A 414 -0.44 12.28 3.25
CA ILE A 414 0.56 13.06 2.54
C ILE A 414 1.71 12.13 2.15
N TRP A 415 2.06 12.11 0.86
CA TRP A 415 3.08 11.20 0.34
C TRP A 415 3.74 11.75 -0.93
N GLY A 416 4.97 11.29 -1.21
CA GLY A 416 5.65 11.57 -2.47
C GLY A 416 5.96 13.06 -2.69
N CYS A 417 6.06 13.86 -1.62
CA CYS A 417 6.45 15.27 -1.69
C CYS A 417 7.96 15.38 -1.46
N ASP A 418 8.75 15.10 -2.50
CA ASP A 418 10.19 14.86 -2.39
C ASP A 418 10.99 16.09 -1.93
N ASN A 419 10.46 17.31 -2.08
CA ASN A 419 11.10 18.54 -1.64
C ASN A 419 10.51 19.13 -0.35
N LEU A 420 9.54 18.45 0.28
CA LEU A 420 8.94 18.92 1.52
C LEU A 420 9.91 18.74 2.69
N GLU A 421 10.38 19.84 3.27
CA GLU A 421 11.33 19.89 4.38
C GLU A 421 10.63 19.98 5.75
N SER A 422 9.45 20.62 5.80
CA SER A 422 8.75 20.82 7.07
C SER A 422 7.24 20.78 6.96
N LEU A 423 6.60 20.22 8.01
CA LEU A 423 5.17 20.07 8.14
C LEU A 423 4.70 20.59 9.50
N THR A 424 3.71 21.50 9.51
CA THR A 424 3.11 22.02 10.75
C THR A 424 1.63 21.63 10.81
N LEU A 425 1.28 20.85 11.80
CA LEU A 425 -0.04 20.26 12.02
C LEU A 425 -0.69 20.89 13.27
N PRO A 426 -1.98 21.28 13.22
CA PRO A 426 -2.68 21.90 14.35
C PRO A 426 -3.13 20.88 15.40
N GLU A 427 -3.46 21.37 16.61
CA GLU A 427 -4.04 20.56 17.69
C GLU A 427 -5.32 19.82 17.24
N SER A 428 -6.11 20.43 16.36
CA SER A 428 -7.34 19.85 15.84
C SER A 428 -7.15 18.53 15.09
N MET A 429 -5.94 18.22 14.63
CA MET A 429 -5.60 16.93 13.99
C MET A 429 -5.78 15.73 14.93
N SER A 430 -5.84 15.94 16.26
CA SER A 430 -6.18 14.88 17.22
C SER A 430 -7.52 14.17 16.95
N LYS A 431 -8.40 14.79 16.14
CA LYS A 431 -9.69 14.23 15.73
C LYS A 431 -9.63 13.43 14.44
N THR A 432 -8.48 13.45 13.74
CA THR A 432 -8.27 12.69 12.49
C THR A 432 -8.20 11.20 12.82
N ALA A 433 -9.02 10.40 12.13
CA ALA A 433 -9.09 8.97 12.38
C ALA A 433 -7.88 8.22 11.81
N LEU A 434 -7.36 8.68 10.67
CA LEU A 434 -6.17 8.13 10.02
C LEU A 434 -5.23 9.27 9.62
N LEU A 435 -4.03 9.23 10.15
CA LEU A 435 -2.90 10.10 9.79
C LEU A 435 -1.81 9.23 9.15
N ASN A 436 -1.49 9.49 7.87
CA ASN A 436 -0.42 8.79 7.16
C ASN A 436 0.50 9.82 6.49
N ILE A 437 1.79 9.75 6.83
CA ILE A 437 2.87 10.56 6.26
C ILE A 437 3.92 9.58 5.73
N SER A 438 4.08 9.49 4.41
CA SER A 438 4.92 8.45 3.81
C SER A 438 5.69 8.93 2.58
N LYS A 439 6.80 8.28 2.25
CA LYS A 439 7.62 8.54 1.06
C LYS A 439 8.06 10.02 0.96
N MET A 440 8.64 10.56 2.02
CA MET A 440 9.07 11.95 2.16
C MET A 440 10.58 11.99 2.32
N GLU A 441 11.34 12.05 1.22
CA GLU A 441 12.81 11.97 1.27
C GLU A 441 13.45 13.18 1.96
N SER A 442 12.91 14.38 1.75
CA SER A 442 13.46 15.64 2.29
C SER A 442 12.83 16.10 3.59
N LEU A 443 11.83 15.39 4.15
CA LEU A 443 11.16 15.83 5.34
C LEU A 443 12.09 15.75 6.57
N GLU A 444 12.44 16.91 7.10
CA GLU A 444 13.34 17.04 8.24
C GLU A 444 12.60 17.37 9.54
N ARG A 445 11.42 18.01 9.45
CA ARG A 445 10.73 18.53 10.61
C ARG A 445 9.22 18.35 10.56
N ILE A 446 8.64 17.83 11.63
CA ILE A 446 7.19 17.76 11.84
C ILE A 446 6.87 18.46 13.15
N THR A 447 6.03 19.50 13.10
CA THR A 447 5.62 20.29 14.27
C THR A 447 4.13 20.16 14.51
N PHE A 448 3.75 19.79 15.72
CA PHE A 448 2.37 19.87 16.19
C PHE A 448 2.21 21.11 17.08
N THR A 449 1.26 22.00 16.77
CA THR A 449 1.13 23.30 17.46
C THR A 449 0.42 23.22 18.82
N GLY A 450 -0.23 22.09 19.12
CA GLY A 450 -0.92 21.85 20.37
C GLY A 450 -0.73 20.42 20.84
N HIS A 451 -1.69 19.92 21.61
CA HIS A 451 -1.73 18.53 22.06
C HIS A 451 -2.53 17.67 21.06
N PRO A 452 -1.92 17.18 19.96
CA PRO A 452 -2.65 16.53 18.88
C PRO A 452 -3.08 15.10 19.21
N PHE A 453 -2.64 14.57 20.36
CA PHE A 453 -2.79 13.15 20.68
C PHE A 453 -3.71 12.96 21.89
N ASP A 454 -4.66 12.04 21.80
CA ASP A 454 -5.27 11.45 22.97
C ASP A 454 -4.20 10.68 23.75
N ILE A 455 -4.10 10.89 25.05
CA ILE A 455 -3.16 10.19 25.94
C ILE A 455 -3.31 8.67 25.70
N GLY A 456 -2.22 8.00 25.34
CA GLY A 456 -2.17 6.55 25.15
C GLY A 456 -2.42 6.06 23.73
N LYS A 457 -2.58 6.92 22.72
CA LYS A 457 -2.52 6.51 21.30
C LYS A 457 -1.12 6.66 20.76
N SER A 458 -0.67 5.68 20.02
CA SER A 458 0.54 5.77 19.18
C SER A 458 0.17 6.18 17.76
N TYR A 459 1.08 6.90 17.12
CA TYR A 459 0.96 7.30 15.72
C TYR A 459 2.18 6.80 14.98
N THR A 460 1.95 6.10 13.87
CA THR A 460 3.01 5.58 13.02
C THR A 460 3.28 6.56 11.89
N PHE A 461 4.54 7.00 11.76
CA PHE A 461 5.03 7.77 10.63
C PHE A 461 5.80 6.83 9.72
N ILE A 462 5.37 6.72 8.47
CA ILE A 462 6.06 5.92 7.46
C ILE A 462 6.95 6.87 6.67
N GLY A 463 8.23 6.92 7.03
CA GLY A 463 9.25 7.67 6.30
C GLY A 463 9.83 6.86 5.14
N ALA A 464 10.75 7.44 4.37
CA ALA A 464 11.45 6.77 3.28
C ALA A 464 12.18 5.48 3.73
N ASP A 465 12.58 5.41 5.01
CA ASP A 465 13.35 4.31 5.61
C ASP A 465 12.50 3.36 6.48
N GLY A 466 11.17 3.46 6.44
CA GLY A 466 10.26 2.60 7.20
C GLY A 466 9.41 3.34 8.24
N GLU A 467 8.72 2.58 9.07
CA GLU A 467 7.79 3.08 10.08
C GLU A 467 8.52 3.67 11.30
N THR A 468 8.05 4.83 11.77
CA THR A 468 8.49 5.43 13.03
C THR A 468 7.27 5.61 13.93
N GLU A 469 7.23 4.88 15.03
CA GLU A 469 6.17 5.00 16.04
C GLU A 469 6.49 6.17 16.97
N VAL A 470 5.50 7.04 17.18
CA VAL A 470 5.57 8.15 18.12
C VAL A 470 4.51 7.97 19.18
N THR A 471 4.93 7.72 20.41
CA THR A 471 4.04 7.62 21.58
C THR A 471 3.91 8.97 22.27
N SER A 472 2.70 9.34 22.69
CA SER A 472 2.41 10.65 23.25
C SER A 472 2.30 10.63 24.79
N ASP A 473 3.30 11.18 25.45
CA ASP A 473 3.22 11.54 26.88
C ASP A 473 3.35 13.07 27.09
N TYR A 474 3.02 13.87 26.06
CA TYR A 474 3.31 15.31 26.03
C TYR A 474 2.07 16.16 26.26
N ASP A 475 2.17 17.12 27.18
CA ASP A 475 1.11 18.06 27.53
C ASP A 475 1.07 19.33 26.66
N THR A 476 2.02 19.51 25.74
CA THR A 476 2.17 20.71 24.88
C THR A 476 2.54 20.31 23.46
N GLY A 477 2.50 21.27 22.54
CA GLY A 477 2.96 21.05 21.17
C GLY A 477 4.39 20.49 21.09
N ILE A 478 4.63 19.62 20.12
CA ILE A 478 5.88 18.88 19.95
C ILE A 478 6.42 19.07 18.55
N THR A 479 7.74 19.08 18.42
CA THR A 479 8.46 19.07 17.14
C THR A 479 9.34 17.83 17.06
N PHE A 480 9.20 17.10 15.97
CA PHE A 480 10.06 15.97 15.63
C PHE A 480 11.06 16.39 14.55
N ILE A 481 12.31 15.99 14.71
CA ILE A 481 13.40 16.23 13.77
C ILE A 481 13.93 14.89 13.28
N ARG A 482 14.20 14.79 12.00
CA ARG A 482 14.78 13.59 11.38
C ARG A 482 16.25 13.44 11.79
N GLY A 483 16.60 12.25 12.30
CA GLY A 483 17.97 11.88 12.62
C GLY A 483 18.74 11.33 11.41
N ASP A 484 20.04 11.13 11.57
CA ASP A 484 20.93 10.57 10.54
C ASP A 484 20.55 9.13 10.13
N ASP A 485 19.78 8.44 10.97
CA ASP A 485 19.26 7.08 10.73
C ASP A 485 17.88 7.09 10.03
N GLY A 486 17.39 8.25 9.61
CA GLY A 486 16.12 8.43 8.93
C GLY A 486 14.89 8.49 9.83
N ARG A 487 15.03 8.23 11.13
CA ARG A 487 13.91 8.24 12.08
C ARG A 487 13.64 9.65 12.61
N PHE A 488 12.39 9.89 13.03
CA PHE A 488 11.98 11.15 13.64
C PHE A 488 12.08 11.09 15.16
N TYR A 489 12.76 12.08 15.76
CA TYR A 489 12.98 12.20 17.18
C TYR A 489 12.42 13.52 17.69
N ASP A 490 11.89 13.53 18.93
CA ASP A 490 11.57 14.78 19.63
C ASP A 490 12.77 15.73 19.56
N GLU A 491 12.56 17.01 19.19
CA GLU A 491 13.62 18.03 19.15
C GLU A 491 14.38 18.14 20.48
N ALA A 492 13.72 17.84 21.60
CA ALA A 492 14.32 17.80 22.93
C ALA A 492 15.10 16.50 23.20
N TYR A 493 14.99 15.48 22.35
CA TYR A 493 15.69 14.22 22.51
C TYR A 493 17.17 14.38 22.17
N VAL A 494 18.03 14.10 23.14
CA VAL A 494 19.47 14.00 22.93
C VAL A 494 19.80 12.51 22.77
N PRO A 495 20.12 12.02 21.56
CA PRO A 495 20.49 10.63 21.38
C PRO A 495 21.71 10.33 22.25
N PRO A 496 21.80 9.15 22.89
CA PRO A 496 23.01 8.74 23.61
C PRO A 496 24.18 8.82 22.62
N SER A 497 25.25 9.54 22.99
CA SER A 497 26.44 9.63 22.18
C SER A 497 26.96 8.22 21.90
N ASP A 498 27.40 7.91 20.68
CA ASP A 498 27.98 6.61 20.29
C ASP A 498 29.19 6.20 21.15
N ASP A 499 29.75 7.15 21.90
CA ASP A 499 30.80 6.92 22.91
C ASP A 499 30.27 6.48 24.29
N ALA A 500 28.95 6.47 24.51
CA ALA A 500 28.38 5.90 25.71
C ALA A 500 28.25 4.38 25.50
N GLY A 501 29.37 3.67 25.63
CA GLY A 501 29.35 2.22 25.86
C GLY A 501 28.28 1.90 26.90
N PHE A 502 27.51 0.83 26.69
CA PHE A 502 26.39 0.35 27.51
C PHE A 502 26.49 0.86 28.94
N PRO A 503 25.50 1.61 29.45
CA PRO A 503 25.60 2.24 30.75
C PRO A 503 25.96 1.14 31.75
N VAL A 504 27.11 1.29 32.41
CA VAL A 504 27.68 0.29 33.35
C VAL A 504 26.61 -0.12 34.39
N TYR A 505 25.62 0.73 34.62
CA TYR A 505 24.49 0.48 35.50
C TYR A 505 23.51 -0.59 34.98
N ASP A 506 23.24 -0.66 33.69
CA ASP A 506 22.35 -1.70 33.13
C ASP A 506 23.04 -3.05 33.11
N VAL A 507 24.32 -3.09 32.77
CA VAL A 507 25.12 -4.32 32.86
C VAL A 507 25.25 -4.76 34.34
N LEU A 508 25.44 -3.82 35.27
CA LEU A 508 25.46 -4.12 36.69
C LEU A 508 24.10 -4.58 37.21
N LEU A 509 23.00 -4.00 36.74
CA LEU A 509 21.65 -4.41 37.13
C LEU A 509 21.35 -5.84 36.64
N VAL A 510 21.67 -6.17 35.39
CA VAL A 510 21.53 -7.53 34.86
C VAL A 510 22.40 -8.52 35.62
N ILE A 511 23.64 -8.17 35.93
CA ILE A 511 24.54 -9.02 36.75
C ILE A 511 23.96 -9.24 38.16
N VAL A 512 23.45 -8.18 38.81
CA VAL A 512 22.85 -8.29 40.14
C VAL A 512 21.60 -9.17 40.11
N ILE A 513 20.74 -9.02 39.10
CA ILE A 513 19.55 -9.87 38.93
C ILE A 513 19.94 -11.33 38.74
N VAL A 514 20.91 -11.62 37.88
CA VAL A 514 21.40 -12.98 37.66
C VAL A 514 22.03 -13.58 38.94
N VAL A 515 22.80 -12.80 39.67
CA VAL A 515 23.38 -13.25 40.96
C VAL A 515 22.32 -13.53 42.02
N VAL A 516 21.29 -12.69 42.10
CA VAL A 516 20.15 -12.89 43.02
C VAL A 516 19.37 -14.16 42.63
N ILE A 517 19.12 -14.38 41.34
CA ILE A 517 18.44 -15.60 40.86
C ILE A 517 19.28 -16.85 41.20
N ILE A 518 20.58 -16.83 40.95
CA ILE A 518 21.48 -17.94 41.29
C ILE A 518 21.48 -18.19 42.79
N ALA A 519 21.51 -17.14 43.62
CA ALA A 519 21.48 -17.26 45.09
C ALA A 519 20.14 -17.84 45.58
N LEU A 520 19.01 -17.45 44.97
CA LEU A 520 17.68 -17.99 45.29
C LEU A 520 17.56 -19.48 44.90
N ILE A 521 18.12 -19.87 43.75
CA ILE A 521 18.14 -21.27 43.31
C ILE A 521 19.04 -22.10 44.26
N ALA A 522 20.20 -21.59 44.64
CA ALA A 522 21.11 -22.27 45.58
C ALA A 522 20.48 -22.40 46.99
N ALA A 523 19.78 -21.36 47.47
CA ALA A 523 19.09 -21.40 48.76
C ALA A 523 17.95 -22.43 48.75
N ARG A 524 17.22 -22.56 47.63
CA ARG A 524 16.17 -23.55 47.46
C ARG A 524 16.69 -24.99 47.38
N ALA A 525 17.87 -25.16 46.79
CA ALA A 525 18.55 -26.47 46.76
C ALA A 525 19.09 -26.93 48.11
N HIS A 526 19.40 -26.00 49.04
CA HIS A 526 19.87 -26.31 50.40
C HIS A 526 18.78 -26.39 51.45
N GLY A 527 17.54 -25.97 51.12
CA GLY A 527 16.39 -26.02 52.04
C GLY A 527 15.56 -27.32 51.98
N ASN A 528 15.98 -28.29 51.18
CA ASN A 528 15.31 -29.59 51.03
C ASN A 528 16.18 -30.75 51.57
N HIS A 529 16.87 -30.53 52.70
CA HIS A 529 17.47 -31.60 53.47
C HIS A 529 16.94 -31.59 54.90
#